data_cac997352e775a69d212525a5c8f313b
#
_entry.id   cac997352e775a69d212525a5c8f313b
#
_cell.length_a   1.000
_cell.length_b   1.000
_cell.length_c   1.000
_cell.angle_alpha   90.00
_cell.angle_beta   90.00
_cell.angle_gamma   90.00
#
_symmetry.space_group_name_H-M   'P 1'
#
loop_
_entity.id
_entity.type
_entity.pdbx_description
1 polymer ?
#
loop_
_entity_poly.entity_id
_entity_poly.type
_entity_poly.pdbx_seq_one_letter_code
_entity_poly.pdbx_strand_id
1 'polypeptide(L)'
;MSIIPTRAAASDTGQRTPSGGRLGVGTMAGIGVLAGLSSAVLTLIGQARSATRSIEALAVEAALADGTLVPPAVPGGRAQQRLADHLVHVRLPQGDGVYSPDGTLLDPPPSQADVATDAPAPLTLVMLGDSTSVGYGTRSADELPGVILARGVAAATNRLVRMRSHGLTGARTSDLPRQLELCLADQPDIVVILIGGNDMRDMVPPWRSAALLGNAVATLTARGIPVVAGSCPDFGVITAIPQPLRSLLSGWSLRLAALQERAVVEAGGAAVALARLVSPQFVGNPEMFARDHFHPSGAGYGRAMAVLLPALISELDGRRTTGADQIAAAPDQLSA
;
A
#
# COMPACT_ATOMS: atom_id res chain seq x y z
N MET A 1 -46.38 62.10 -38.72
CA MET A 1 -46.59 63.28 -37.90
C MET A 1 -45.38 63.43 -37.02
N SER A 2 -44.39 64.23 -37.46
CA SER A 2 -44.18 65.61 -36.96
C SER A 2 -43.65 65.63 -35.55
N ILE A 3 -42.53 66.13 -35.12
CA ILE A 3 -41.68 67.23 -35.59
C ILE A 3 -40.36 67.16 -34.80
N ILE A 4 -39.23 67.47 -35.48
CA ILE A 4 -37.96 67.88 -34.88
C ILE A 4 -38.13 69.39 -34.47
N PRO A 5 -37.38 69.88 -33.45
CA PRO A 5 -36.26 70.71 -33.88
C PRO A 5 -34.99 70.66 -33.04
N THR A 6 -33.92 70.88 -33.74
CA THR A 6 -32.53 71.29 -33.54
C THR A 6 -32.29 72.45 -32.58
N ARG A 7 -31.16 72.44 -31.84
CA ARG A 7 -30.14 73.51 -31.64
C ARG A 7 -29.03 73.08 -30.74
N ALA A 8 -27.84 72.95 -31.20
CA ALA A 8 -26.76 73.93 -31.45
C ALA A 8 -25.82 74.06 -30.21
N ALA A 9 -24.66 73.57 -30.37
CA ALA A 9 -23.29 73.95 -30.04
C ALA A 9 -22.97 74.82 -28.81
N ALA A 10 -22.04 74.31 -27.98
CA ALA A 10 -20.92 75.12 -27.47
C ALA A 10 -19.75 74.19 -27.13
N SER A 11 -18.61 74.49 -27.70
CA SER A 11 -17.28 73.90 -27.49
C SER A 11 -16.75 74.33 -26.13
N ASP A 12 -16.23 73.33 -25.36
CA ASP A 12 -15.27 73.68 -24.34
C ASP A 12 -14.12 72.60 -24.35
N THR A 13 -12.95 73.07 -24.69
CA THR A 13 -11.69 72.36 -24.76
C THR A 13 -11.07 72.33 -23.38
N GLY A 14 -11.37 71.30 -22.62
CA GLY A 14 -10.69 71.02 -21.36
C GLY A 14 -9.64 69.92 -21.54
N GLN A 15 -8.40 70.30 -21.66
CA GLN A 15 -7.25 69.36 -21.52
C GLN A 15 -7.30 68.63 -20.20
N ARG A 16 -7.56 67.29 -20.22
CA ARG A 16 -7.32 66.42 -19.09
C ARG A 16 -5.97 65.68 -19.27
N THR A 17 -5.04 66.08 -18.45
CA THR A 17 -3.81 65.33 -18.22
C THR A 17 -4.12 63.90 -17.75
N PRO A 18 -3.47 62.83 -18.24
CA PRO A 18 -3.65 61.50 -17.71
C PRO A 18 -3.01 61.42 -16.32
N SER A 19 -3.83 61.28 -15.29
CA SER A 19 -3.36 60.92 -13.96
C SER A 19 -2.80 59.50 -14.03
N GLY A 20 -1.47 59.36 -13.86
CA GLY A 20 -0.81 58.08 -13.71
C GLY A 20 -1.38 57.32 -12.52
N GLY A 21 -2.20 56.30 -12.80
CA GLY A 21 -2.67 55.36 -11.80
C GLY A 21 -1.47 54.61 -11.22
N ARG A 22 -1.13 54.94 -9.98
CA ARG A 22 -0.24 54.09 -9.17
C ARG A 22 -0.92 52.76 -9.06
N LEU A 23 -0.39 51.74 -9.78
CA LEU A 23 -0.70 50.33 -9.51
C LEU A 23 -0.35 50.08 -8.05
N GLY A 24 -1.37 49.81 -7.24
CA GLY A 24 -1.22 49.67 -5.80
C GLY A 24 -0.34 48.50 -5.45
N VAL A 25 0.47 48.67 -4.40
CA VAL A 25 1.38 47.67 -3.81
C VAL A 25 0.70 46.31 -3.58
N GLY A 26 -0.64 46.27 -3.43
CA GLY A 26 -1.43 45.06 -3.28
C GLY A 26 -1.48 44.18 -4.54
N THR A 27 -1.45 44.78 -5.75
CA THR A 27 -1.50 44.00 -7.01
C THR A 27 -0.17 43.32 -7.31
N MET A 28 0.95 43.95 -6.95
CA MET A 28 2.29 43.37 -7.09
C MET A 28 2.52 42.26 -6.11
N ALA A 29 2.03 42.36 -4.86
CA ALA A 29 2.11 41.28 -3.87
C ALA A 29 1.29 40.04 -4.30
N GLY A 30 0.10 40.23 -4.88
CA GLY A 30 -0.73 39.13 -5.37
C GLY A 30 -0.10 38.35 -6.52
N ILE A 31 0.52 39.08 -7.48
CA ILE A 31 1.22 38.43 -8.62
C ILE A 31 2.48 37.66 -8.12
N GLY A 32 3.22 38.23 -7.17
CA GLY A 32 4.39 37.57 -6.58
C GLY A 32 4.05 36.28 -5.84
N VAL A 33 2.95 36.28 -5.08
CA VAL A 33 2.46 35.10 -4.37
C VAL A 33 1.99 33.98 -5.34
N LEU A 34 1.24 34.35 -6.39
CA LEU A 34 0.79 33.39 -7.40
C LEU A 34 1.95 32.83 -8.22
N ALA A 35 2.93 33.62 -8.59
CA ALA A 35 4.15 33.17 -9.27
C ALA A 35 4.99 32.25 -8.37
N GLY A 36 5.12 32.59 -7.09
CA GLY A 36 5.82 31.76 -6.09
C GLY A 36 5.14 30.40 -5.87
N LEU A 37 3.83 30.38 -5.76
CA LEU A 37 3.05 29.13 -5.64
C LEU A 37 3.17 28.24 -6.88
N SER A 38 3.13 28.85 -8.10
CA SER A 38 3.31 28.11 -9.35
C SER A 38 4.72 27.51 -9.45
N SER A 39 5.75 28.26 -9.05
CA SER A 39 7.14 27.78 -9.02
C SER A 39 7.33 26.64 -8.02
N ALA A 40 6.77 26.75 -6.83
CA ALA A 40 6.83 25.70 -5.79
C ALA A 40 6.14 24.40 -6.27
N VAL A 41 4.96 24.51 -6.89
CA VAL A 41 4.25 23.34 -7.43
C VAL A 41 5.04 22.67 -8.56
N LEU A 42 5.61 23.45 -9.48
CA LEU A 42 6.45 22.92 -10.56
C LEU A 42 7.70 22.23 -10.01
N THR A 43 8.32 22.80 -8.97
CA THR A 43 9.46 22.17 -8.29
C THR A 43 9.07 20.83 -7.68
N LEU A 44 7.96 20.74 -6.96
CA LEU A 44 7.47 19.50 -6.35
C LEU A 44 7.14 18.43 -7.40
N ILE A 45 6.49 18.84 -8.50
CA ILE A 45 6.21 17.91 -9.63
C ILE A 45 7.53 17.42 -10.24
N GLY A 46 8.50 18.30 -10.42
CA GLY A 46 9.84 17.97 -10.90
C GLY A 46 10.53 16.97 -9.99
N GLN A 47 10.51 17.22 -8.68
CA GLN A 47 11.07 16.32 -7.66
C GLN A 47 10.38 14.95 -7.65
N ALA A 48 9.05 14.93 -7.69
CA ALA A 48 8.27 13.68 -7.74
C ALA A 48 8.66 12.84 -8.96
N ARG A 49 8.68 13.45 -10.16
CA ARG A 49 9.07 12.76 -11.39
C ARG A 49 10.52 12.29 -11.39
N SER A 50 11.42 13.07 -10.79
CA SER A 50 12.84 12.70 -10.66
C SER A 50 13.02 11.56 -9.68
N ALA A 51 12.39 11.63 -8.50
CA ALA A 51 12.45 10.57 -7.49
C ALA A 51 11.87 9.26 -8.03
N THR A 52 10.70 9.28 -8.67
CA THR A 52 10.10 8.09 -9.29
C THR A 52 11.06 7.45 -10.30
N ARG A 53 11.62 8.25 -11.23
CA ARG A 53 12.56 7.73 -12.23
C ARG A 53 13.83 7.16 -11.60
N SER A 54 14.36 7.79 -10.56
CA SER A 54 15.56 7.30 -9.87
C SER A 54 15.29 5.99 -9.15
N ILE A 55 14.16 5.88 -8.44
CA ILE A 55 13.75 4.65 -7.74
C ILE A 55 13.51 3.52 -8.75
N GLU A 56 12.80 3.79 -9.85
CA GLU A 56 12.56 2.82 -10.92
C GLU A 56 13.89 2.36 -11.58
N ALA A 57 14.81 3.27 -11.84
CA ALA A 57 16.11 2.93 -12.41
C ALA A 57 16.94 2.04 -11.48
N LEU A 58 16.97 2.37 -10.18
CA LEU A 58 17.66 1.56 -9.16
C LEU A 58 17.00 0.19 -8.98
N ALA A 59 15.66 0.12 -9.04
CA ALA A 59 14.93 -1.13 -8.96
C ALA A 59 15.24 -2.05 -10.16
N VAL A 60 15.31 -1.50 -11.37
CA VAL A 60 15.72 -2.24 -12.58
C VAL A 60 17.17 -2.69 -12.49
N GLU A 61 18.08 -1.82 -12.07
CA GLU A 61 19.50 -2.17 -11.87
C GLU A 61 19.67 -3.28 -10.84
N ALA A 62 18.94 -3.20 -9.73
CA ALA A 62 18.92 -4.24 -8.71
C ALA A 62 18.39 -5.58 -9.27
N ALA A 63 17.30 -5.55 -10.02
CA ALA A 63 16.70 -6.74 -10.62
C ALA A 63 17.59 -7.38 -11.69
N LEU A 64 18.34 -6.57 -12.44
CA LEU A 64 19.36 -7.06 -13.38
C LEU A 64 20.53 -7.74 -12.64
N ALA A 65 21.03 -7.10 -11.58
CA ALA A 65 22.15 -7.61 -10.79
C ALA A 65 21.80 -8.93 -10.06
N ASP A 66 20.54 -9.08 -9.63
CA ASP A 66 20.05 -10.25 -8.92
C ASP A 66 19.49 -11.34 -9.88
N GLY A 67 19.53 -11.09 -11.20
CA GLY A 67 19.03 -12.03 -12.23
C GLY A 67 17.48 -12.23 -12.17
N THR A 68 16.77 -11.35 -11.51
CA THR A 68 15.32 -11.42 -11.33
C THR A 68 14.54 -10.71 -12.43
N LEU A 69 15.20 -9.90 -13.26
CA LEU A 69 14.58 -9.25 -14.41
C LEU A 69 14.34 -10.28 -15.54
N VAL A 70 13.11 -10.44 -15.94
CA VAL A 70 12.76 -11.22 -17.14
C VAL A 70 12.83 -10.29 -18.35
N PRO A 71 13.78 -10.48 -19.27
CA PRO A 71 13.85 -9.65 -20.46
C PRO A 71 12.57 -9.82 -21.30
N PRO A 72 12.07 -8.75 -21.94
CA PRO A 72 10.89 -8.85 -22.80
C PRO A 72 11.18 -9.77 -23.98
N ALA A 73 10.22 -10.62 -24.31
CA ALA A 73 10.35 -11.62 -25.38
C ALA A 73 10.43 -11.03 -26.80
N VAL A 74 10.34 -9.69 -26.98
CA VAL A 74 10.38 -9.04 -28.31
C VAL A 74 11.17 -7.73 -28.24
N PRO A 75 12.24 -7.55 -29.04
CA PRO A 75 12.89 -6.26 -29.22
C PRO A 75 12.09 -5.38 -30.16
N GLY A 76 11.53 -4.29 -29.68
CA GLY A 76 10.84 -3.34 -30.54
C GLY A 76 10.32 -2.10 -29.82
N GLY A 77 11.04 -1.02 -30.02
CA GLY A 77 10.69 0.39 -29.94
C GLY A 77 9.67 0.90 -28.91
N ARG A 78 10.13 1.76 -28.02
CA ARG A 78 9.53 2.58 -26.98
C ARG A 78 9.99 2.17 -25.57
N ALA A 79 11.28 2.15 -25.37
CA ALA A 79 11.94 1.68 -24.13
C ALA A 79 11.62 2.51 -22.89
N GLN A 80 11.22 3.76 -23.01
CA GLN A 80 11.01 4.65 -21.85
C GLN A 80 9.61 4.56 -21.23
N GLN A 81 8.58 4.20 -21.98
CA GLN A 81 7.24 4.01 -21.44
C GLN A 81 7.09 2.65 -20.77
N ARG A 82 8.02 1.75 -21.02
CA ARG A 82 8.01 0.35 -20.56
C ARG A 82 8.84 0.10 -19.31
N LEU A 83 9.60 1.08 -18.79
CA LEU A 83 10.29 0.91 -17.50
C LEU A 83 9.28 0.75 -16.36
N ALA A 84 8.17 1.49 -16.38
CA ALA A 84 7.08 1.30 -15.42
C ALA A 84 6.38 -0.05 -15.59
N ASP A 85 6.25 -0.54 -16.84
CA ASP A 85 5.74 -1.88 -17.14
C ASP A 85 6.76 -2.98 -16.76
N HIS A 86 8.05 -2.67 -16.64
CA HIS A 86 9.09 -3.65 -16.28
C HIS A 86 9.10 -4.03 -14.80
N LEU A 87 8.65 -3.16 -13.90
CA LEU A 87 8.45 -3.50 -12.49
C LEU A 87 7.43 -4.65 -12.31
N VAL A 88 6.51 -4.80 -13.26
CA VAL A 88 5.53 -5.90 -13.29
C VAL A 88 6.17 -7.24 -13.69
N HIS A 89 7.37 -7.22 -14.30
CA HIS A 89 8.04 -8.42 -14.81
C HIS A 89 9.25 -8.85 -13.97
N VAL A 90 9.48 -8.25 -12.81
CA VAL A 90 10.49 -8.74 -11.87
C VAL A 90 10.01 -10.08 -11.32
N ARG A 91 10.80 -11.13 -11.55
CA ARG A 91 10.52 -12.43 -10.97
C ARG A 91 10.86 -12.38 -9.47
N LEU A 92 9.81 -12.27 -8.65
CA LEU A 92 9.94 -12.38 -7.21
C LEU A 92 10.18 -13.85 -6.81
N PRO A 93 10.86 -14.09 -5.67
CA PRO A 93 10.92 -15.43 -5.10
C PRO A 93 9.52 -16.02 -4.92
N GLN A 94 9.37 -17.32 -5.07
CA GLN A 94 8.10 -18.00 -4.87
C GLN A 94 7.95 -18.37 -3.39
N GLY A 95 6.84 -18.00 -2.78
CA GLY A 95 6.56 -18.25 -1.37
C GLY A 95 5.28 -19.02 -1.11
N ASP A 96 4.43 -19.17 -2.13
CA ASP A 96 3.20 -19.95 -2.01
C ASP A 96 3.52 -21.42 -1.71
N GLY A 97 2.87 -21.97 -0.70
CA GLY A 97 3.14 -23.36 -0.28
C GLY A 97 2.54 -23.70 1.06
N VAL A 98 2.91 -24.87 1.60
CA VAL A 98 2.49 -25.34 2.91
C VAL A 98 3.71 -25.40 3.83
N TYR A 99 3.63 -24.71 4.95
CA TYR A 99 4.70 -24.59 5.94
C TYR A 99 4.34 -25.39 7.19
N SER A 100 5.29 -26.20 7.65
CA SER A 100 5.18 -26.98 8.90
C SER A 100 5.57 -26.12 10.12
N PRO A 101 5.24 -26.58 11.35
CA PRO A 101 5.57 -25.88 12.59
C PRO A 101 7.07 -25.61 12.80
N ASP A 102 7.94 -26.44 12.24
CA ASP A 102 9.41 -26.24 12.26
C ASP A 102 9.88 -25.23 11.19
N GLY A 103 8.96 -24.66 10.40
CA GLY A 103 9.25 -23.68 9.35
C GLY A 103 9.64 -24.28 8.00
N THR A 104 9.60 -25.60 7.83
CA THR A 104 9.93 -26.27 6.57
C THR A 104 8.81 -26.07 5.54
N LEU A 105 9.18 -25.70 4.30
CA LEU A 105 8.28 -25.74 3.15
C LEU A 105 8.09 -27.20 2.71
N LEU A 106 6.87 -27.67 2.66
CA LEU A 106 6.53 -29.03 2.22
C LEU A 106 6.37 -29.04 0.68
N ASP A 107 7.24 -29.80 0.00
CA ASP A 107 7.20 -29.98 -1.45
C ASP A 107 7.42 -31.48 -1.78
N PRO A 108 6.43 -32.18 -2.36
CA PRO A 108 5.09 -31.70 -2.68
C PRO A 108 4.27 -31.38 -1.41
N PRO A 109 3.26 -30.49 -1.50
CA PRO A 109 2.34 -30.23 -0.41
C PRO A 109 1.58 -31.52 -0.08
N PRO A 110 1.29 -31.81 1.21
CA PRO A 110 0.59 -33.01 1.59
C PRO A 110 -0.78 -33.08 0.90
N SER A 111 -1.10 -34.24 0.33
CA SER A 111 -2.45 -34.51 -0.16
C SER A 111 -3.42 -34.66 1.02
N GLN A 112 -4.73 -34.58 0.75
CA GLN A 112 -5.73 -34.83 1.80
C GLN A 112 -5.59 -36.23 2.41
N ALA A 113 -5.03 -37.20 1.68
CA ALA A 113 -4.79 -38.55 2.14
C ALA A 113 -3.56 -38.70 3.06
N ASP A 114 -2.58 -37.78 2.91
CA ASP A 114 -1.34 -37.76 3.70
C ASP A 114 -1.52 -37.08 5.07
N VAL A 115 -2.57 -36.24 5.20
CA VAL A 115 -2.92 -35.63 6.49
C VAL A 115 -3.59 -36.75 7.31
N ALA A 116 -2.96 -37.17 8.42
CA ALA A 116 -3.55 -38.15 9.32
C ALA A 116 -4.99 -37.82 9.61
N THR A 117 -5.89 -38.80 9.61
CA THR A 117 -7.37 -38.60 9.69
C THR A 117 -7.78 -37.73 10.89
N ASP A 118 -6.94 -37.67 11.91
CA ASP A 118 -7.17 -36.91 13.16
C ASP A 118 -6.40 -35.56 13.20
N ALA A 119 -5.57 -35.25 12.20
CA ALA A 119 -4.84 -33.96 12.19
C ALA A 119 -5.74 -32.82 11.69
N PRO A 120 -5.69 -31.64 12.33
CA PRO A 120 -6.45 -30.49 11.86
C PRO A 120 -5.99 -30.06 10.47
N ALA A 121 -6.92 -29.69 9.60
CA ALA A 121 -6.61 -29.15 8.27
C ALA A 121 -5.62 -27.98 8.36
N PRO A 122 -4.75 -27.78 7.35
CA PRO A 122 -3.86 -26.63 7.29
C PRO A 122 -4.63 -25.31 7.42
N LEU A 123 -4.10 -24.34 8.18
CA LEU A 123 -4.62 -22.98 8.19
C LEU A 123 -4.25 -22.30 6.86
N THR A 124 -5.21 -21.62 6.24
CA THR A 124 -4.96 -20.86 5.01
C THR A 124 -4.75 -19.38 5.35
N LEU A 125 -3.52 -18.90 5.18
CA LEU A 125 -3.10 -17.50 5.30
C LEU A 125 -3.02 -16.90 3.92
N VAL A 126 -3.73 -15.79 3.68
CA VAL A 126 -3.69 -15.10 2.40
C VAL A 126 -3.14 -13.69 2.56
N MET A 127 -2.19 -13.33 1.69
CA MET A 127 -1.62 -11.98 1.60
C MET A 127 -2.28 -11.20 0.45
N LEU A 128 -2.76 -9.99 0.75
CA LEU A 128 -3.28 -9.04 -0.23
C LEU A 128 -2.51 -7.72 -0.16
N GLY A 129 -2.50 -7.01 -1.26
CA GLY A 129 -1.95 -5.66 -1.27
C GLY A 129 -1.08 -5.33 -2.47
N ASP A 130 -0.06 -4.52 -2.24
CA ASP A 130 0.84 -3.99 -3.26
C ASP A 130 2.24 -4.68 -3.23
N SER A 131 3.26 -3.98 -3.73
CA SER A 131 4.65 -4.46 -3.74
C SER A 131 5.16 -4.88 -2.36
N THR A 132 4.66 -4.27 -1.29
CA THR A 132 5.03 -4.61 0.08
C THR A 132 4.48 -5.97 0.50
N SER A 133 3.26 -6.32 0.07
CA SER A 133 2.64 -7.61 0.38
C SER A 133 3.30 -8.78 -0.35
N VAL A 134 3.78 -8.55 -1.57
CA VAL A 134 4.48 -9.57 -2.37
C VAL A 134 5.97 -9.68 -2.05
N GLY A 135 6.51 -8.79 -1.22
CA GLY A 135 7.92 -8.82 -0.82
C GLY A 135 8.88 -8.28 -1.88
N TYR A 136 8.49 -7.21 -2.59
CA TYR A 136 9.40 -6.57 -3.55
C TYR A 136 10.67 -6.10 -2.84
N GLY A 137 11.85 -6.41 -3.39
CA GLY A 137 13.16 -6.09 -2.80
C GLY A 137 13.79 -7.22 -1.98
N THR A 138 13.10 -8.35 -1.78
CA THR A 138 13.67 -9.56 -1.18
C THR A 138 14.50 -10.36 -2.19
N ARG A 139 15.45 -11.16 -1.69
CA ARG A 139 16.37 -11.97 -2.50
C ARG A 139 16.07 -13.46 -2.46
N SER A 140 15.38 -13.90 -1.43
CA SER A 140 15.03 -15.30 -1.23
C SER A 140 13.60 -15.45 -0.73
N ALA A 141 13.05 -16.66 -0.87
CA ALA A 141 11.71 -16.96 -0.35
C ALA A 141 11.61 -16.74 1.17
N ASP A 142 12.70 -16.99 1.90
CA ASP A 142 12.72 -16.85 3.37
C ASP A 142 12.53 -15.40 3.85
N GLU A 143 12.82 -14.43 2.99
CA GLU A 143 12.67 -13.00 3.26
C GLU A 143 11.27 -12.47 2.92
N LEU A 144 10.44 -13.25 2.23
CA LEU A 144 9.09 -12.83 1.83
C LEU A 144 8.19 -12.62 3.05
N PRO A 145 7.43 -11.50 3.10
CA PRO A 145 6.55 -11.21 4.24
C PRO A 145 5.54 -12.33 4.50
N GLY A 146 4.93 -12.91 3.45
CA GLY A 146 4.00 -14.01 3.59
C GLY A 146 4.64 -15.28 4.16
N VAL A 147 5.88 -15.60 3.76
CA VAL A 147 6.63 -16.75 4.27
C VAL A 147 7.01 -16.56 5.74
N ILE A 148 7.49 -15.36 6.11
CA ILE A 148 7.82 -15.03 7.51
C ILE A 148 6.58 -15.21 8.39
N LEU A 149 5.42 -14.69 7.96
CA LEU A 149 4.18 -14.83 8.72
C LEU A 149 3.68 -16.26 8.75
N ALA A 150 3.71 -17.01 7.63
CA ALA A 150 3.27 -18.40 7.58
C ALA A 150 4.06 -19.29 8.54
N ARG A 151 5.39 -19.14 8.54
CA ARG A 151 6.27 -19.86 9.50
C ARG A 151 6.00 -19.48 10.94
N GLY A 152 5.82 -18.18 11.21
CA GLY A 152 5.50 -17.68 12.54
C GLY A 152 4.16 -18.20 13.06
N VAL A 153 3.13 -18.21 12.22
CA VAL A 153 1.81 -18.76 12.56
C VAL A 153 1.89 -20.29 12.73
N ALA A 154 2.61 -21.00 11.85
CA ALA A 154 2.77 -22.45 11.96
C ALA A 154 3.44 -22.85 13.28
N ALA A 155 4.54 -22.17 13.64
CA ALA A 155 5.25 -22.39 14.90
C ALA A 155 4.37 -22.09 16.12
N ALA A 156 3.67 -20.95 16.12
CA ALA A 156 2.84 -20.51 17.24
C ALA A 156 1.60 -21.39 17.45
N THR A 157 0.99 -21.89 16.37
CA THR A 157 -0.24 -22.68 16.43
C THR A 157 0.00 -24.19 16.45
N ASN A 158 1.23 -24.63 16.23
CA ASN A 158 1.62 -26.04 16.00
C ASN A 158 0.78 -26.72 14.91
N ARG A 159 0.46 -25.97 13.82
CA ARG A 159 -0.34 -26.44 12.69
C ARG A 159 0.38 -26.18 11.37
N LEU A 160 0.02 -26.96 10.34
CA LEU A 160 0.39 -26.63 8.97
C LEU A 160 -0.27 -25.32 8.55
N VAL A 161 0.47 -24.48 7.82
CA VAL A 161 -0.05 -23.21 7.26
C VAL A 161 0.14 -23.20 5.77
N ARG A 162 -0.96 -23.11 5.03
CA ARG A 162 -0.97 -22.86 3.59
C ARG A 162 -0.91 -21.35 3.36
N MET A 163 0.17 -20.87 2.77
CA MET A 163 0.35 -19.47 2.39
C MET A 163 -0.01 -19.27 0.92
N ARG A 164 -0.79 -18.24 0.63
CA ARG A 164 -1.13 -17.75 -0.71
C ARG A 164 -0.93 -16.25 -0.79
N SER A 165 -0.46 -15.76 -1.92
CA SER A 165 -0.30 -14.33 -2.18
C SER A 165 -1.05 -13.91 -3.44
N HIS A 166 -1.99 -12.96 -3.29
CA HIS A 166 -2.69 -12.31 -4.40
C HIS A 166 -2.35 -10.82 -4.50
N GLY A 167 -1.32 -10.39 -3.76
CA GLY A 167 -0.77 -9.05 -3.91
C GLY A 167 -0.24 -8.82 -5.33
N LEU A 168 -0.22 -7.55 -5.74
CA LEU A 168 0.27 -7.16 -7.06
C LEU A 168 1.14 -5.90 -6.94
N THR A 169 2.37 -5.98 -7.45
CA THR A 169 3.25 -4.81 -7.50
C THR A 169 2.58 -3.66 -8.25
N GLY A 170 2.57 -2.47 -7.65
CA GLY A 170 1.91 -1.30 -8.21
C GLY A 170 0.42 -1.17 -7.90
N ALA A 171 -0.20 -2.16 -7.24
CA ALA A 171 -1.62 -2.13 -6.88
C ALA A 171 -1.96 -0.96 -5.95
N ARG A 172 -3.17 -0.44 -6.10
CA ARG A 172 -3.81 0.58 -5.25
C ARG A 172 -4.95 -0.04 -4.47
N THR A 173 -5.45 0.66 -3.49
CA THR A 173 -6.64 0.19 -2.74
C THR A 173 -7.85 -0.07 -3.64
N SER A 174 -7.94 0.59 -4.81
CA SER A 174 -8.97 0.31 -5.82
C SER A 174 -8.86 -1.07 -6.48
N ASP A 175 -7.72 -1.76 -6.35
CA ASP A 175 -7.49 -3.08 -6.94
C ASP A 175 -7.84 -4.22 -5.97
N LEU A 176 -8.10 -3.91 -4.69
CA LEU A 176 -8.50 -4.89 -3.67
C LEU A 176 -9.72 -5.74 -4.04
N PRO A 177 -10.78 -5.22 -4.70
CA PRO A 177 -11.93 -6.06 -5.06
C PRO A 177 -11.55 -7.27 -5.89
N ARG A 178 -10.63 -7.12 -6.87
CA ARG A 178 -10.13 -8.23 -7.68
C ARG A 178 -9.27 -9.21 -6.87
N GLN A 179 -8.45 -8.70 -5.96
CA GLN A 179 -7.64 -9.55 -5.08
C GLN A 179 -8.54 -10.33 -4.11
N LEU A 180 -9.65 -9.73 -3.65
CA LEU A 180 -10.63 -10.40 -2.80
C LEU A 180 -11.32 -11.57 -3.50
N GLU A 181 -11.63 -11.46 -4.78
CA GLU A 181 -12.22 -12.56 -5.55
C GLU A 181 -11.32 -13.80 -5.53
N LEU A 182 -10.02 -13.61 -5.75
CA LEU A 182 -9.03 -14.70 -5.68
C LEU A 182 -8.85 -15.22 -4.26
N CYS A 183 -8.76 -14.33 -3.29
CA CYS A 183 -8.63 -14.65 -1.88
C CYS A 183 -9.78 -15.55 -1.38
N LEU A 184 -11.01 -15.19 -1.71
CA LEU A 184 -12.20 -15.94 -1.27
C LEU A 184 -12.27 -17.35 -1.90
N ALA A 185 -11.70 -17.52 -3.11
CA ALA A 185 -11.59 -18.84 -3.75
C ALA A 185 -10.65 -19.79 -2.98
N ASP A 186 -9.65 -19.24 -2.28
CA ASP A 186 -8.72 -20.02 -1.45
C ASP A 186 -9.29 -20.40 -0.07
N GLN A 187 -10.49 -19.93 0.28
CA GLN A 187 -11.14 -20.17 1.58
C GLN A 187 -10.23 -19.84 2.78
N PRO A 188 -9.81 -18.57 2.94
CA PRO A 188 -8.83 -18.18 3.94
C PRO A 188 -9.34 -18.32 5.38
N ASP A 189 -8.47 -18.77 6.28
CA ASP A 189 -8.70 -18.71 7.72
C ASP A 189 -8.31 -17.36 8.30
N ILE A 190 -7.35 -16.66 7.67
CA ILE A 190 -6.91 -15.32 8.03
C ILE A 190 -6.32 -14.61 6.82
N VAL A 191 -6.55 -13.28 6.75
CA VAL A 191 -6.06 -12.44 5.66
C VAL A 191 -5.19 -11.32 6.21
N VAL A 192 -4.07 -11.05 5.54
CA VAL A 192 -3.20 -9.90 5.80
C VAL A 192 -3.26 -8.94 4.63
N ILE A 193 -3.44 -7.64 4.91
CA ILE A 193 -3.49 -6.60 3.87
C ILE A 193 -2.39 -5.56 4.11
N LEU A 194 -1.52 -5.35 3.11
CA LEU A 194 -0.48 -4.32 3.10
C LEU A 194 -0.61 -3.50 1.81
N ILE A 195 -1.17 -2.27 1.91
CA ILE A 195 -1.49 -1.46 0.73
C ILE A 195 -1.57 0.03 1.06
N GLY A 196 -1.32 0.87 0.05
CA GLY A 196 -1.56 2.32 0.15
C GLY A 196 -0.42 3.19 -0.37
N GLY A 197 0.78 2.64 -0.56
CA GLY A 197 1.92 3.39 -1.09
C GLY A 197 1.67 3.94 -2.49
N ASN A 198 1.04 3.16 -3.36
CA ASN A 198 0.73 3.57 -4.73
C ASN A 198 -0.42 4.58 -4.81
N ASP A 199 -1.34 4.55 -3.85
CA ASP A 199 -2.40 5.56 -3.76
C ASP A 199 -1.81 6.96 -3.57
N MET A 200 -0.72 7.08 -2.78
CA MET A 200 -0.01 8.34 -2.59
C MET A 200 0.69 8.80 -3.87
N ARG A 201 1.37 7.88 -4.59
CA ARG A 201 1.99 8.17 -5.88
C ARG A 201 0.99 8.72 -6.89
N ASP A 202 -0.22 8.16 -6.90
CA ASP A 202 -1.29 8.53 -7.83
C ASP A 202 -2.22 9.61 -7.26
N MET A 203 -1.80 10.25 -6.15
CA MET A 203 -2.50 11.36 -5.48
C MET A 203 -3.95 11.04 -5.11
N VAL A 204 -4.25 9.78 -4.79
CA VAL A 204 -5.55 9.37 -4.27
C VAL A 204 -5.76 10.01 -2.89
N PRO A 205 -6.87 10.71 -2.65
CA PRO A 205 -7.11 11.31 -1.34
C PRO A 205 -7.06 10.27 -0.21
N PRO A 206 -6.36 10.53 0.92
CA PRO A 206 -6.18 9.56 2.01
C PRO A 206 -7.50 8.97 2.54
N TRP A 207 -8.54 9.78 2.64
CA TRP A 207 -9.86 9.33 3.09
C TRP A 207 -10.50 8.33 2.11
N ARG A 208 -10.26 8.49 0.80
CA ARG A 208 -10.78 7.57 -0.23
C ARG A 208 -10.04 6.23 -0.20
N SER A 209 -8.72 6.25 -0.11
CA SER A 209 -7.89 5.05 0.04
C SER A 209 -8.29 4.28 1.30
N ALA A 210 -8.40 4.96 2.44
CA ALA A 210 -8.82 4.34 3.69
C ALA A 210 -10.23 3.73 3.63
N ALA A 211 -11.19 4.42 2.98
CA ALA A 211 -12.55 3.91 2.80
C ALA A 211 -12.57 2.62 1.94
N LEU A 212 -11.78 2.56 0.86
CA LEU A 212 -11.65 1.36 0.03
C LEU A 212 -11.04 0.19 0.80
N LEU A 213 -10.02 0.45 1.63
CA LEU A 213 -9.47 -0.57 2.53
C LEU A 213 -10.51 -1.05 3.53
N GLY A 214 -11.23 -0.14 4.20
CA GLY A 214 -12.30 -0.48 5.12
C GLY A 214 -13.38 -1.36 4.49
N ASN A 215 -13.79 -1.06 3.24
CA ASN A 215 -14.76 -1.87 2.50
C ASN A 215 -14.24 -3.29 2.23
N ALA A 216 -12.95 -3.43 1.90
CA ALA A 216 -12.32 -4.74 1.70
C ALA A 216 -12.30 -5.55 3.01
N VAL A 217 -11.93 -4.92 4.12
CA VAL A 217 -11.96 -5.53 5.45
C VAL A 217 -13.38 -5.94 5.82
N ALA A 218 -14.36 -5.05 5.70
CA ALA A 218 -15.77 -5.34 5.99
C ALA A 218 -16.31 -6.53 5.15
N THR A 219 -15.86 -6.66 3.91
CA THR A 219 -16.24 -7.78 3.04
C THR A 219 -15.77 -9.12 3.58
N LEU A 220 -14.58 -9.17 4.19
CA LEU A 220 -14.01 -10.38 4.79
C LEU A 220 -14.60 -10.66 6.17
N THR A 221 -14.65 -9.65 7.03
CA THR A 221 -15.16 -9.80 8.41
C THR A 221 -16.63 -10.16 8.46
N ALA A 222 -17.47 -9.66 7.52
CA ALA A 222 -18.86 -10.08 7.34
C ALA A 222 -19.02 -11.57 7.00
N ARG A 223 -17.95 -12.23 6.53
CA ARG A 223 -17.89 -13.68 6.28
C ARG A 223 -17.21 -14.45 7.42
N GLY A 224 -16.96 -13.80 8.55
CA GLY A 224 -16.26 -14.38 9.68
C GLY A 224 -14.78 -14.63 9.41
N ILE A 225 -14.16 -14.01 8.39
CA ILE A 225 -12.74 -14.13 8.08
C ILE A 225 -11.99 -13.01 8.80
N PRO A 226 -11.11 -13.32 9.77
CA PRO A 226 -10.30 -12.30 10.45
C PRO A 226 -9.31 -11.66 9.50
N VAL A 227 -9.10 -10.35 9.70
CA VAL A 227 -8.19 -9.54 8.87
C VAL A 227 -7.23 -8.76 9.75
N VAL A 228 -5.95 -8.85 9.43
CA VAL A 228 -4.92 -7.97 9.99
C VAL A 228 -4.40 -7.08 8.88
N ALA A 229 -4.51 -5.76 9.06
CA ALA A 229 -3.99 -4.80 8.09
C ALA A 229 -2.86 -3.96 8.68
N GLY A 230 -1.72 -3.92 7.99
CA GLY A 230 -0.66 -2.97 8.29
C GLY A 230 -0.96 -1.61 7.67
N SER A 231 -0.91 -0.53 8.46
CA SER A 231 -1.09 0.82 7.93
C SER A 231 0.07 1.25 7.03
N CYS A 232 -0.18 2.24 6.16
CA CYS A 232 0.85 2.83 5.31
C CYS A 232 2.06 3.26 6.15
N PRO A 233 3.31 2.93 5.76
CA PRO A 233 4.50 3.40 6.48
C PRO A 233 4.70 4.91 6.33
N ASP A 234 5.54 5.51 7.19
CA ASP A 234 5.94 6.91 7.04
C ASP A 234 6.95 7.06 5.89
N PHE A 235 6.58 7.77 4.85
CA PHE A 235 7.47 8.06 3.71
C PHE A 235 8.56 9.07 4.04
N GLY A 236 8.50 9.73 5.19
CA GLY A 236 9.55 10.61 5.68
C GLY A 236 10.88 9.91 5.95
N VAL A 237 10.86 8.59 6.15
CA VAL A 237 12.09 7.80 6.39
C VAL A 237 12.81 7.45 5.09
N ILE A 238 12.17 7.61 3.92
CA ILE A 238 12.70 7.24 2.60
C ILE A 238 13.63 8.34 2.09
N THR A 239 14.93 8.19 2.32
CA THR A 239 15.93 9.22 1.99
C THR A 239 16.14 9.43 0.48
N ALA A 240 15.78 8.46 -0.35
CA ALA A 240 15.78 8.59 -1.81
C ALA A 240 14.79 9.66 -2.32
N ILE A 241 13.82 10.06 -1.51
CA ILE A 241 12.89 11.16 -1.82
C ILE A 241 13.51 12.49 -1.37
N PRO A 242 13.71 13.47 -2.29
CA PRO A 242 14.34 14.75 -1.95
C PRO A 242 13.41 15.65 -1.12
N GLN A 243 14.04 16.60 -0.38
CA GLN A 243 13.30 17.69 0.28
C GLN A 243 12.94 18.80 -0.73
N PRO A 244 11.79 19.50 -0.54
CA PRO A 244 10.80 19.37 0.54
C PRO A 244 9.73 18.27 0.30
N LEU A 245 9.74 17.58 -0.86
CA LEU A 245 8.73 16.57 -1.21
C LEU A 245 8.62 15.48 -0.14
N ARG A 246 9.74 15.01 0.42
CA ARG A 246 9.76 13.99 1.46
C ARG A 246 8.97 14.38 2.70
N SER A 247 9.11 15.62 3.17
CA SER A 247 8.32 16.11 4.33
C SER A 247 6.83 16.19 4.04
N LEU A 248 6.44 16.56 2.82
CA LEU A 248 5.04 16.58 2.40
C LEU A 248 4.45 15.18 2.32
N LEU A 249 5.21 14.23 1.76
CA LEU A 249 4.79 12.82 1.68
C LEU A 249 4.73 12.17 3.06
N SER A 250 5.62 12.54 3.99
CA SER A 250 5.53 12.11 5.38
C SER A 250 4.20 12.54 6.01
N GLY A 251 3.85 13.82 5.94
CA GLY A 251 2.56 14.30 6.46
C GLY A 251 1.36 13.59 5.81
N TRP A 252 1.44 13.31 4.52
CA TRP A 252 0.37 12.62 3.79
C TRP A 252 0.28 11.14 4.19
N SER A 253 1.41 10.40 4.24
CA SER A 253 1.43 8.98 4.62
C SER A 253 0.98 8.76 6.06
N LEU A 254 1.40 9.62 7.01
CA LEU A 254 0.95 9.57 8.39
C LEU A 254 -0.56 9.81 8.52
N ARG A 255 -1.11 10.75 7.72
CA ARG A 255 -2.56 10.96 7.69
C ARG A 255 -3.29 9.76 7.07
N LEU A 256 -2.76 9.17 6.00
CA LEU A 256 -3.31 7.96 5.40
C LEU A 256 -3.28 6.80 6.42
N ALA A 257 -2.16 6.58 7.09
CA ALA A 257 -2.01 5.54 8.11
C ALA A 257 -3.07 5.65 9.21
N ALA A 258 -3.26 6.85 9.77
CA ALA A 258 -4.27 7.07 10.82
C ALA A 258 -5.71 6.79 10.33
N LEU A 259 -6.03 7.16 9.09
CA LEU A 259 -7.35 6.88 8.51
C LEU A 259 -7.54 5.40 8.18
N GLN A 260 -6.48 4.71 7.72
CA GLN A 260 -6.50 3.26 7.48
C GLN A 260 -6.71 2.50 8.80
N GLU A 261 -5.93 2.82 9.85
CA GLU A 261 -6.06 2.20 11.17
C GLU A 261 -7.51 2.29 11.66
N ARG A 262 -8.09 3.48 11.57
CA ARG A 262 -9.48 3.71 11.96
C ARG A 262 -10.48 2.90 11.10
N ALA A 263 -10.35 2.95 9.78
CA ALA A 263 -11.26 2.26 8.86
C ALA A 263 -11.21 0.73 9.02
N VAL A 264 -10.04 0.18 9.30
CA VAL A 264 -9.84 -1.26 9.56
C VAL A 264 -10.56 -1.68 10.86
N VAL A 265 -10.37 -0.92 11.93
CA VAL A 265 -11.01 -1.21 13.23
C VAL A 265 -12.54 -1.05 13.14
N GLU A 266 -13.03 0.02 12.50
CA GLU A 266 -14.48 0.23 12.29
C GLU A 266 -15.10 -0.88 11.44
N ALA A 267 -14.32 -1.52 10.55
CA ALA A 267 -14.74 -2.67 9.74
C ALA A 267 -14.59 -4.03 10.46
N GLY A 268 -14.17 -4.05 11.73
CA GLY A 268 -14.02 -5.26 12.53
C GLY A 268 -12.72 -6.03 12.29
N GLY A 269 -11.70 -5.42 11.69
CA GLY A 269 -10.35 -5.98 11.54
C GLY A 269 -9.36 -5.46 12.58
N ALA A 270 -8.19 -6.09 12.66
CA ALA A 270 -7.07 -5.65 13.48
C ALA A 270 -6.14 -4.75 12.68
N ALA A 271 -5.89 -3.54 13.15
CA ALA A 271 -4.96 -2.59 12.54
C ALA A 271 -3.61 -2.60 13.24
N VAL A 272 -2.53 -2.70 12.47
CA VAL A 272 -1.15 -2.60 12.97
C VAL A 272 -0.50 -1.33 12.44
N ALA A 273 -0.12 -0.44 13.35
CA ALA A 273 0.38 0.90 13.08
C ALA A 273 1.86 0.88 12.60
N LEU A 274 2.13 0.44 11.37
CA LEU A 274 3.49 0.31 10.84
C LEU A 274 4.23 1.65 10.80
N ALA A 275 3.54 2.75 10.49
CA ALA A 275 4.13 4.09 10.50
C ALA A 275 4.75 4.43 11.87
N ARG A 276 4.11 4.04 12.96
CA ARG A 276 4.54 4.34 14.33
C ARG A 276 5.50 3.30 14.89
N LEU A 277 5.26 2.02 14.60
CA LEU A 277 5.97 0.91 15.25
C LEU A 277 7.22 0.47 14.47
N VAL A 278 7.21 0.63 13.15
CA VAL A 278 8.24 0.10 12.25
C VAL A 278 9.05 1.19 11.58
N SER A 279 8.40 2.22 11.02
CA SER A 279 9.10 3.25 10.25
C SER A 279 10.25 3.94 11.00
N PRO A 280 10.17 4.22 12.32
CA PRO A 280 11.32 4.80 13.04
C PRO A 280 12.57 3.93 13.02
N GLN A 281 12.44 2.61 12.87
CA GLN A 281 13.57 1.67 12.80
C GLN A 281 14.35 1.76 11.48
N PHE A 282 13.78 2.41 10.46
CA PHE A 282 14.43 2.65 9.18
C PHE A 282 15.33 3.90 9.19
N VAL A 283 15.13 4.80 10.16
CA VAL A 283 15.92 6.03 10.26
C VAL A 283 17.37 5.72 10.61
N GLY A 284 18.29 6.09 9.73
CA GLY A 284 19.72 5.83 9.91
C GLY A 284 20.16 4.38 9.67
N ASN A 285 19.26 3.50 9.24
CA ASN A 285 19.52 2.08 9.00
C ASN A 285 19.30 1.73 7.52
N PRO A 286 20.28 2.01 6.63
CA PRO A 286 20.13 1.76 5.19
C PRO A 286 19.94 0.28 4.85
N GLU A 287 20.39 -0.64 5.70
CA GLU A 287 20.19 -2.09 5.55
C GLU A 287 18.74 -2.53 5.64
N MET A 288 17.84 -1.69 6.19
CA MET A 288 16.40 -1.93 6.20
C MET A 288 15.76 -1.74 4.83
N PHE A 289 16.44 -1.05 3.91
CA PHE A 289 15.97 -0.83 2.55
C PHE A 289 16.62 -1.81 1.57
N ALA A 290 15.88 -2.18 0.54
CA ALA A 290 16.42 -2.87 -0.63
C ALA A 290 17.37 -1.95 -1.42
N ARG A 291 17.98 -2.48 -2.48
CA ARG A 291 18.94 -1.72 -3.32
C ARG A 291 18.35 -0.50 -4.01
N ASP A 292 17.01 -0.46 -4.17
CA ASP A 292 16.30 0.68 -4.72
C ASP A 292 16.12 1.84 -3.72
N HIS A 293 16.57 1.66 -2.48
CA HIS A 293 16.44 2.61 -1.37
C HIS A 293 15.01 3.08 -1.08
N PHE A 294 14.04 2.29 -1.51
CA PHE A 294 12.61 2.59 -1.37
C PHE A 294 11.83 1.46 -0.71
N HIS A 295 11.90 0.26 -1.28
CA HIS A 295 11.25 -0.91 -0.70
C HIS A 295 12.04 -1.45 0.49
N PRO A 296 11.38 -2.14 1.44
CA PRO A 296 12.08 -2.84 2.50
C PRO A 296 12.98 -3.94 1.95
N SER A 297 14.13 -4.16 2.58
CA SER A 297 14.94 -5.37 2.42
C SER A 297 14.33 -6.55 3.20
N GLY A 298 14.91 -7.74 3.10
CA GLY A 298 14.56 -8.87 3.97
C GLY A 298 14.62 -8.53 5.46
N ALA A 299 15.61 -7.73 5.90
CA ALA A 299 15.68 -7.24 7.27
C ALA A 299 14.51 -6.30 7.61
N GLY A 300 14.17 -5.37 6.69
CA GLY A 300 13.02 -4.47 6.85
C GLY A 300 11.70 -5.22 6.95
N TYR A 301 11.49 -6.22 6.09
CA TYR A 301 10.30 -7.08 6.17
C TYR A 301 10.27 -7.90 7.47
N GLY A 302 11.41 -8.45 7.89
CA GLY A 302 11.51 -9.16 9.16
C GLY A 302 11.03 -8.31 10.35
N ARG A 303 11.41 -7.03 10.39
CA ARG A 303 10.94 -6.08 11.42
C ARG A 303 9.45 -5.80 11.34
N ALA A 304 8.92 -5.60 10.13
CA ALA A 304 7.49 -5.34 9.94
C ALA A 304 6.64 -6.58 10.30
N MET A 305 7.05 -7.77 9.88
CA MET A 305 6.33 -9.01 10.17
C MET A 305 6.40 -9.40 11.65
N ALA A 306 7.50 -9.10 12.35
CA ALA A 306 7.60 -9.29 13.79
C ALA A 306 6.57 -8.48 14.59
N VAL A 307 6.13 -7.34 14.06
CA VAL A 307 5.08 -6.51 14.68
C VAL A 307 3.67 -6.97 14.28
N LEU A 308 3.52 -7.54 13.06
CA LEU A 308 2.24 -8.06 12.57
C LEU A 308 1.86 -9.42 13.16
N LEU A 309 2.84 -10.28 13.37
CA LEU A 309 2.63 -11.68 13.80
C LEU A 309 1.81 -11.80 15.10
N PRO A 310 2.06 -11.05 16.18
CA PRO A 310 1.24 -11.13 17.39
C PRO A 310 -0.24 -10.83 17.15
N ALA A 311 -0.56 -9.87 16.27
CA ALA A 311 -1.93 -9.55 15.91
C ALA A 311 -2.61 -10.71 15.16
N LEU A 312 -1.89 -11.38 14.25
CA LEU A 312 -2.40 -12.57 13.57
C LEU A 312 -2.73 -13.70 14.54
N ILE A 313 -1.85 -13.96 15.48
CA ILE A 313 -2.04 -15.02 16.49
C ILE A 313 -3.25 -14.68 17.35
N SER A 314 -3.38 -13.44 17.82
CA SER A 314 -4.51 -12.98 18.61
C SER A 314 -5.85 -13.16 17.88
N GLU A 315 -5.92 -12.82 16.59
CA GLU A 315 -7.11 -12.99 15.78
C GLU A 315 -7.49 -14.47 15.58
N LEU A 316 -6.50 -15.34 15.40
CA LEU A 316 -6.73 -16.77 15.28
C LEU A 316 -7.20 -17.41 16.61
N ASP A 317 -6.68 -16.97 17.75
CA ASP A 317 -7.06 -17.45 19.08
C ASP A 317 -8.46 -16.97 19.47
N GLY A 318 -8.81 -15.72 19.14
CA GLY A 318 -10.16 -15.17 19.33
C GLY A 318 -11.22 -16.00 18.59
N ARG A 319 -10.89 -16.52 17.42
CA ARG A 319 -11.77 -17.42 16.65
C ARG A 319 -11.93 -18.79 17.29
N ARG A 320 -10.89 -19.34 17.93
CA ARG A 320 -10.93 -20.61 18.64
C ARG A 320 -11.87 -20.56 19.84
N THR A 321 -11.84 -19.49 20.61
CA THR A 321 -12.73 -19.30 21.77
C THR A 321 -14.18 -19.16 21.33
N THR A 322 -14.47 -18.37 20.31
CA THR A 322 -15.84 -18.21 19.77
C THR A 322 -16.39 -19.50 19.17
N GLY A 323 -15.56 -20.27 18.46
CA GLY A 323 -15.94 -21.57 17.90
C GLY A 323 -16.17 -22.65 18.97
N ALA A 324 -15.37 -22.67 20.03
CA ALA A 324 -15.54 -23.58 21.15
C ALA A 324 -16.83 -23.30 21.94
N ASP A 325 -17.15 -22.01 22.14
CA ASP A 325 -18.36 -21.58 22.81
C ASP A 325 -19.64 -21.90 22.00
N GLN A 326 -19.55 -21.85 20.65
CA GLN A 326 -20.67 -22.24 19.78
C GLN A 326 -20.90 -23.75 19.75
N ILE A 327 -19.83 -24.57 19.84
CA ILE A 327 -19.96 -26.03 19.94
C ILE A 327 -20.52 -26.43 21.31
N ALA A 328 -20.10 -25.76 22.38
CA ALA A 328 -20.60 -26.00 23.72
C ALA A 328 -22.05 -25.53 23.93
N ALA A 329 -22.53 -24.59 23.11
CA ALA A 329 -23.89 -24.07 23.15
C ALA A 329 -24.88 -24.80 22.23
N ALA A 330 -24.46 -25.80 21.45
CA ALA A 330 -25.35 -26.61 20.63
C ALA A 330 -26.18 -27.55 21.56
N PRO A 331 -27.48 -27.41 21.72
CA PRO A 331 -28.24 -28.29 22.55
C PRO A 331 -28.30 -29.68 21.90
N ASP A 332 -28.16 -30.69 22.77
CA ASP A 332 -28.33 -32.11 22.50
C ASP A 332 -29.72 -32.36 21.88
N GLN A 333 -29.86 -32.20 20.57
CA GLN A 333 -31.10 -32.54 19.82
C GLN A 333 -30.93 -33.86 19.08
N LEU A 334 -30.57 -34.92 19.83
CA LEU A 334 -30.66 -36.30 19.36
C LEU A 334 -31.10 -37.19 20.51
N SER A 335 -32.35 -37.01 20.96
CA SER A 335 -33.10 -38.02 21.74
C SER A 335 -34.58 -37.69 21.69
N ALA A 336 -35.26 -38.13 20.66
CA ALA A 336 -36.67 -38.50 20.65
C ALA A 336 -36.98 -39.34 19.41
#